data_d26dfab31b198463adc7032651e19abb
#
_entry.id   d26dfab31b198463adc7032651e19abb
#
_cell.length_a   1.000
_cell.length_b   1.000
_cell.length_c   1.000
_cell.angle_alpha   90.00
_cell.angle_beta   90.00
_cell.angle_gamma   90.00
#
_symmetry.space_group_name_H-M   'P 1'
#
loop_
_entity.id
_entity.type
_entity.pdbx_description
1 polymer ?
#
loop_
_entity_poly.entity_id
_entity_poly.type
_entity_poly.pdbx_seq_one_letter_code
_entity_poly.pdbx_strand_id
1 'polypeptide(L)'
;MEETLMKKSVLALAALGILAAPAAVIAQVYPAKTVRVVIPWPAGGSNDVVGRIVMQKLSESLGQQFVVDNRGGAAGSIGADVVAKAPPDGYTIMVHSTTHVGNAHLYGKKLTYDTLRDFAGVGMLSAQPGVLTVHPSLPVKTPKEFIALAKSRPGQINYSSSGNGSAPHLQMALLISMTGINITHVPYKGGAPQVTALLAGETQASFATVGTVINHIRSGKLRPLGLGSTKPSKALPNVPTLTEAGVPGYDMSPWIGVFVPAGTPKPIIDKLNAEINKALVLPDVVKSLENQALDAAPSTVDQFNTALKVDYEKYGKLIKLTGAKIE
;
A
#
# COMPACT_ATOMS: atom_id res chain seq x y z
N MET A 1 -19.53 -55.76 55.82
CA MET A 1 -18.20 -55.24 55.41
C MET A 1 -18.18 -54.88 53.91
N GLU A 2 -18.88 -55.61 53.06
CA GLU A 2 -18.93 -55.38 51.60
C GLU A 2 -19.76 -54.16 51.22
N GLU A 3 -20.88 -53.88 51.91
CA GLU A 3 -21.74 -52.69 51.57
C GLU A 3 -21.04 -51.33 51.79
N THR A 4 -20.10 -51.30 52.76
CA THR A 4 -19.35 -50.06 53.06
C THR A 4 -18.22 -49.79 52.04
N LEU A 5 -17.68 -50.83 51.42
CA LEU A 5 -16.69 -50.73 50.36
C LEU A 5 -17.35 -50.26 49.07
N MET A 6 -18.55 -50.77 48.73
CA MET A 6 -19.26 -50.42 47.52
C MET A 6 -19.72 -48.95 47.52
N LYS A 7 -20.18 -48.41 48.67
CA LYS A 7 -20.52 -47.01 48.84
C LYS A 7 -19.34 -46.04 48.71
N LYS A 8 -18.17 -46.44 49.18
CA LYS A 8 -16.92 -45.65 49.02
C LYS A 8 -16.41 -45.63 47.58
N SER A 9 -16.56 -46.70 46.83
CA SER A 9 -16.17 -46.79 45.42
C SER A 9 -17.09 -45.96 44.51
N VAL A 10 -18.38 -45.91 44.80
CA VAL A 10 -19.33 -45.09 44.04
C VAL A 10 -19.11 -43.59 44.28
N LEU A 11 -18.79 -43.18 45.53
CA LEU A 11 -18.45 -41.79 45.82
C LEU A 11 -17.11 -41.36 45.18
N ALA A 12 -16.12 -42.26 45.07
CA ALA A 12 -14.84 -41.97 44.41
C ALA A 12 -14.98 -41.80 42.88
N LEU A 13 -15.85 -42.60 42.22
CA LEU A 13 -16.15 -42.45 40.81
C LEU A 13 -16.97 -41.17 40.50
N ALA A 14 -17.86 -40.76 41.39
CA ALA A 14 -18.62 -39.52 41.25
C ALA A 14 -17.74 -38.27 41.41
N ALA A 15 -16.73 -38.33 42.28
CA ALA A 15 -15.77 -37.22 42.46
C ALA A 15 -14.78 -37.06 41.29
N LEU A 16 -14.47 -38.14 40.55
CA LEU A 16 -13.60 -38.07 39.36
C LEU A 16 -14.30 -37.55 38.12
N GLY A 17 -15.63 -37.62 38.05
CA GLY A 17 -16.45 -37.12 36.92
C GLY A 17 -16.62 -35.58 36.88
N ILE A 18 -16.38 -34.89 37.98
CA ILE A 18 -16.58 -33.44 38.09
C ILE A 18 -15.34 -32.62 37.63
N LEU A 19 -14.16 -33.26 37.47
CA LEU A 19 -12.91 -32.59 37.05
C LEU A 19 -12.72 -32.52 35.54
N ALA A 20 -13.62 -33.08 34.75
CA ALA A 20 -13.56 -33.05 33.27
C ALA A 20 -14.59 -32.09 32.66
N ALA A 21 -14.90 -30.97 33.31
CA ALA A 21 -15.54 -29.86 32.61
C ALA A 21 -14.58 -29.34 31.52
N PRO A 22 -14.94 -29.40 30.25
CA PRO A 22 -14.11 -28.74 29.24
C PRO A 22 -14.04 -27.26 29.63
N ALA A 23 -12.83 -26.79 29.94
CA ALA A 23 -12.60 -25.37 30.05
C ALA A 23 -13.09 -24.79 28.72
N ALA A 24 -14.27 -24.18 28.72
CA ALA A 24 -14.71 -23.37 27.60
C ALA A 24 -13.63 -22.34 27.39
N VAL A 25 -12.78 -22.58 26.41
CA VAL A 25 -11.84 -21.56 25.92
C VAL A 25 -12.73 -20.45 25.42
N ILE A 26 -12.99 -19.47 26.30
CA ILE A 26 -13.63 -18.21 25.89
C ILE A 26 -12.65 -17.67 24.85
N ALA A 27 -12.99 -17.88 23.58
CA ALA A 27 -12.25 -17.31 22.48
C ALA A 27 -12.16 -15.82 22.77
N GLN A 28 -10.97 -15.35 23.15
CA GLN A 28 -10.74 -13.95 23.46
C GLN A 28 -11.21 -13.13 22.25
N VAL A 29 -12.18 -12.23 22.49
CA VAL A 29 -12.72 -11.40 21.41
C VAL A 29 -11.58 -10.54 20.87
N TYR A 30 -11.13 -10.84 19.67
CA TYR A 30 -10.13 -10.02 18.99
C TYR A 30 -10.73 -8.68 18.54
N PRO A 31 -10.04 -7.53 18.70
CA PRO A 31 -8.82 -7.37 19.50
C PRO A 31 -9.13 -7.16 21.00
N ALA A 32 -8.33 -7.75 21.90
CA ALA A 32 -8.43 -7.59 23.35
C ALA A 32 -7.35 -6.64 23.92
N LYS A 33 -6.43 -6.18 23.09
CA LYS A 33 -5.34 -5.24 23.43
C LYS A 33 -5.01 -4.37 22.21
N THR A 34 -4.18 -3.38 22.40
CA THR A 34 -3.68 -2.49 21.34
C THR A 34 -3.07 -3.26 20.16
N VAL A 35 -3.44 -2.83 18.95
CA VAL A 35 -2.89 -3.34 17.69
C VAL A 35 -1.83 -2.37 17.17
N ARG A 36 -0.64 -2.87 16.91
CA ARG A 36 0.46 -2.12 16.29
C ARG A 36 0.28 -2.10 14.78
N VAL A 37 0.26 -0.91 14.18
CA VAL A 37 0.12 -0.70 12.74
C VAL A 37 1.44 -0.19 12.19
N VAL A 38 2.24 -1.07 11.59
CA VAL A 38 3.49 -0.69 10.95
C VAL A 38 3.19 -0.04 9.60
N ILE A 39 3.64 1.20 9.43
CA ILE A 39 3.61 1.88 8.14
C ILE A 39 5.05 2.09 7.69
N PRO A 40 5.53 1.35 6.65
CA PRO A 40 6.93 1.35 6.25
C PRO A 40 7.32 2.58 5.41
N TRP A 41 6.76 3.73 5.76
CA TRP A 41 6.97 5.03 5.11
C TRP A 41 7.02 6.16 6.14
N PRO A 42 7.68 7.29 5.83
CA PRO A 42 7.64 8.47 6.68
C PRO A 42 6.21 8.98 6.91
N ALA A 43 5.98 9.59 8.06
CA ALA A 43 4.73 10.25 8.39
C ALA A 43 4.37 11.34 7.35
N GLY A 44 3.08 11.53 7.10
CA GLY A 44 2.55 12.53 6.14
C GLY A 44 2.54 12.07 4.68
N GLY A 45 3.11 10.91 4.35
CA GLY A 45 2.95 10.30 3.02
C GLY A 45 1.59 9.62 2.85
N SER A 46 1.22 9.27 1.60
CA SER A 46 -0.12 8.70 1.31
C SER A 46 -0.43 7.44 2.12
N ASN A 47 0.54 6.55 2.33
CA ASN A 47 0.34 5.35 3.15
C ASN A 47 0.00 5.71 4.61
N ASP A 48 0.67 6.73 5.17
CA ASP A 48 0.45 7.20 6.54
C ASP A 48 -0.92 7.87 6.66
N VAL A 49 -1.26 8.75 5.74
CA VAL A 49 -2.56 9.45 5.75
C VAL A 49 -3.72 8.47 5.64
N VAL A 50 -3.71 7.57 4.66
CA VAL A 50 -4.75 6.55 4.49
C VAL A 50 -4.81 5.61 5.70
N GLY A 51 -3.65 5.15 6.16
CA GLY A 51 -3.55 4.28 7.33
C GLY A 51 -4.19 4.93 8.56
N ARG A 52 -3.85 6.17 8.88
CA ARG A 52 -4.40 6.87 10.07
C ARG A 52 -5.91 7.06 9.97
N ILE A 53 -6.44 7.49 8.81
CA ILE A 53 -7.89 7.68 8.61
C ILE A 53 -8.64 6.37 8.90
N VAL A 54 -8.20 5.25 8.32
CA VAL A 54 -8.90 3.96 8.47
C VAL A 54 -8.67 3.37 9.86
N MET A 55 -7.43 3.38 10.37
CA MET A 55 -7.12 2.79 11.68
C MET A 55 -7.77 3.54 12.85
N GLN A 56 -8.01 4.84 12.71
CA GLN A 56 -8.84 5.58 13.68
C GLN A 56 -10.26 4.99 13.74
N LYS A 57 -10.88 4.73 12.59
CA LYS A 57 -12.23 4.13 12.56
C LYS A 57 -12.27 2.72 13.11
N LEU A 58 -11.23 1.92 12.87
CA LEU A 58 -11.09 0.61 13.49
C LEU A 58 -10.96 0.73 15.02
N SER A 59 -10.22 1.73 15.52
CA SER A 59 -10.11 1.97 16.95
C SER A 59 -11.46 2.31 17.57
N GLU A 60 -12.25 3.15 16.89
CA GLU A 60 -13.60 3.54 17.33
C GLU A 60 -14.56 2.33 17.33
N SER A 61 -14.55 1.51 16.25
CA SER A 61 -15.50 0.40 16.08
C SER A 61 -15.17 -0.83 16.93
N LEU A 62 -13.88 -1.10 17.16
CA LEU A 62 -13.42 -2.30 17.86
C LEU A 62 -13.07 -2.05 19.34
N GLY A 63 -13.11 -0.80 19.82
CA GLY A 63 -12.86 -0.44 21.22
C GLY A 63 -11.41 -0.66 21.68
N GLN A 64 -10.47 -0.87 20.75
CA GLN A 64 -9.05 -1.03 21.02
C GLN A 64 -8.22 -0.11 20.13
N GLN A 65 -7.10 0.40 20.65
CA GLN A 65 -6.26 1.33 19.90
C GLN A 65 -5.50 0.63 18.77
N PHE A 66 -5.54 1.22 17.57
CA PHE A 66 -4.69 0.86 16.43
C PHE A 66 -3.59 1.92 16.32
N VAL A 67 -2.41 1.62 16.89
CA VAL A 67 -1.32 2.60 17.04
C VAL A 67 -0.36 2.53 15.86
N VAL A 68 -0.23 3.63 15.13
CA VAL A 68 0.66 3.74 13.97
C VAL A 68 2.12 3.87 14.41
N ASP A 69 2.98 3.04 13.83
CA ASP A 69 4.43 3.02 13.98
C ASP A 69 5.09 3.16 12.59
N ASN A 70 5.62 4.33 12.28
CA ASN A 70 6.28 4.60 11.02
C ASN A 70 7.70 4.01 10.98
N ARG A 71 7.95 3.00 10.14
CA ARG A 71 9.23 2.27 9.98
C ARG A 71 9.73 2.34 8.54
N GLY A 72 10.08 3.55 8.09
CA GLY A 72 10.58 3.78 6.74
C GLY A 72 11.98 3.22 6.49
N GLY A 73 12.36 3.19 5.22
CA GLY A 73 13.69 2.81 4.72
C GLY A 73 13.64 1.67 3.70
N ALA A 74 14.61 1.66 2.78
CA ALA A 74 14.77 0.68 1.70
C ALA A 74 13.45 0.39 0.95
N ALA A 75 12.78 1.43 0.47
CA ALA A 75 11.47 1.36 -0.19
C ALA A 75 10.39 0.59 0.62
N GLY A 76 10.45 0.67 1.96
CA GLY A 76 9.51 0.03 2.87
C GLY A 76 9.89 -1.39 3.28
N SER A 77 10.98 -1.96 2.78
CA SER A 77 11.37 -3.34 3.13
C SER A 77 11.76 -3.49 4.60
N ILE A 78 12.31 -2.44 5.25
CA ILE A 78 12.65 -2.47 6.68
C ILE A 78 11.40 -2.67 7.55
N GLY A 79 10.34 -1.90 7.31
CA GLY A 79 9.11 -2.05 8.06
C GLY A 79 8.37 -3.35 7.73
N ALA A 80 8.43 -3.80 6.47
CA ALA A 80 7.87 -5.09 6.07
C ALA A 80 8.56 -6.26 6.79
N ASP A 81 9.89 -6.23 6.93
CA ASP A 81 10.65 -7.25 7.67
C ASP A 81 10.21 -7.36 9.15
N VAL A 82 9.93 -6.22 9.79
CA VAL A 82 9.40 -6.20 11.17
C VAL A 82 8.09 -6.98 11.26
N VAL A 83 7.21 -6.83 10.26
CA VAL A 83 5.89 -7.50 10.26
C VAL A 83 6.03 -8.97 9.88
N ALA A 84 6.86 -9.31 8.90
CA ALA A 84 7.12 -10.71 8.51
C ALA A 84 7.58 -11.58 9.69
N LYS A 85 8.31 -10.98 10.64
CA LYS A 85 8.86 -11.65 11.83
C LYS A 85 7.98 -11.56 13.07
N ALA A 86 6.85 -10.84 12.97
CA ALA A 86 5.94 -10.69 14.09
C ALA A 86 5.09 -11.96 14.31
N PRO A 87 4.60 -12.20 15.55
CA PRO A 87 3.66 -13.29 15.80
C PRO A 87 2.41 -13.16 14.91
N PRO A 88 1.90 -14.29 14.36
CA PRO A 88 0.71 -14.30 13.52
C PRO A 88 -0.59 -14.26 14.35
N ASP A 89 -0.68 -13.33 15.30
CA ASP A 89 -1.78 -13.20 16.25
C ASP A 89 -2.73 -12.01 15.93
N GLY A 90 -2.45 -11.28 14.84
CA GLY A 90 -3.22 -10.13 14.39
C GLY A 90 -2.90 -8.82 15.14
N TYR A 91 -2.01 -8.81 16.13
CA TYR A 91 -1.66 -7.60 16.88
C TYR A 91 -0.50 -6.79 16.31
N THR A 92 0.13 -7.28 15.25
CA THR A 92 1.02 -6.49 14.39
C THR A 92 0.53 -6.60 12.95
N ILE A 93 0.10 -5.49 12.39
CA ILE A 93 -0.40 -5.40 11.01
C ILE A 93 0.43 -4.38 10.23
N MET A 94 0.37 -4.43 8.91
CA MET A 94 1.10 -3.51 8.03
C MET A 94 0.14 -2.77 7.09
N VAL A 95 0.35 -1.47 6.91
CA VAL A 95 -0.25 -0.69 5.82
C VAL A 95 0.82 -0.38 4.80
N HIS A 96 0.73 -0.97 3.62
CA HIS A 96 1.74 -0.82 2.57
C HIS A 96 1.10 -0.66 1.18
N SER A 97 1.88 -0.14 0.25
CA SER A 97 1.46 0.04 -1.16
C SER A 97 1.96 -1.09 -2.06
N THR A 98 1.60 -1.02 -3.35
CA THR A 98 2.12 -1.90 -4.40
C THR A 98 3.64 -2.00 -4.46
N THR A 99 4.38 -1.07 -3.84
CA THR A 99 5.83 -1.17 -3.68
C THR A 99 6.25 -2.46 -2.96
N HIS A 100 5.38 -3.00 -2.08
CA HIS A 100 5.62 -4.28 -1.42
C HIS A 100 5.86 -5.43 -2.42
N VAL A 101 5.04 -5.53 -3.46
CA VAL A 101 5.22 -6.55 -4.51
C VAL A 101 6.38 -6.20 -5.44
N GLY A 102 6.64 -4.92 -5.70
CA GLY A 102 7.80 -4.47 -6.47
C GLY A 102 9.14 -4.82 -5.83
N ASN A 103 9.23 -4.70 -4.51
CA ASN A 103 10.44 -5.01 -3.75
C ASN A 103 10.92 -6.45 -3.93
N ALA A 104 10.00 -7.42 -4.07
CA ALA A 104 10.36 -8.81 -4.32
C ALA A 104 11.28 -8.99 -5.54
N HIS A 105 11.02 -8.23 -6.59
CA HIS A 105 11.76 -8.32 -7.84
C HIS A 105 12.98 -7.39 -7.89
N LEU A 106 12.93 -6.26 -7.20
CA LEU A 106 14.03 -5.30 -7.15
C LEU A 106 15.15 -5.74 -6.23
N TYR A 107 14.79 -6.16 -5.03
CA TYR A 107 15.74 -6.58 -4.02
C TYR A 107 16.10 -8.06 -4.13
N GLY A 108 15.18 -8.90 -4.65
CA GLY A 108 15.40 -10.33 -4.84
C GLY A 108 15.94 -11.01 -3.56
N LYS A 109 17.09 -11.67 -3.67
CA LYS A 109 17.72 -12.39 -2.54
C LYS A 109 18.23 -11.48 -1.41
N LYS A 110 18.22 -10.14 -1.58
CA LYS A 110 18.57 -9.19 -0.51
C LYS A 110 17.42 -8.95 0.47
N LEU A 111 16.17 -9.36 0.14
CA LEU A 111 15.08 -9.34 1.09
C LEU A 111 15.26 -10.44 2.12
N THR A 112 14.90 -10.13 3.36
CA THR A 112 14.94 -11.05 4.51
C THR A 112 13.60 -11.75 4.74
N TYR A 113 12.64 -11.54 3.83
CA TYR A 113 11.30 -12.13 3.81
C TYR A 113 10.87 -12.45 2.38
N ASP A 114 9.84 -13.29 2.25
CA ASP A 114 9.16 -13.58 0.99
C ASP A 114 7.81 -12.83 0.94
N THR A 115 7.63 -12.00 -0.08
CA THR A 115 6.48 -11.10 -0.21
C THR A 115 5.13 -11.83 -0.28
N LEU A 116 5.07 -13.03 -0.87
CA LEU A 116 3.81 -13.77 -1.01
C LEU A 116 3.63 -14.85 0.05
N ARG A 117 4.73 -15.38 0.60
CA ARG A 117 4.69 -16.48 1.57
C ARG A 117 4.56 -15.99 3.00
N ASP A 118 5.25 -14.91 3.36
CA ASP A 118 5.40 -14.48 4.76
C ASP A 118 4.32 -13.46 5.18
N PHE A 119 3.38 -13.11 4.27
CA PHE A 119 2.26 -12.21 4.52
C PHE A 119 0.94 -12.76 4.00
N ALA A 120 -0.14 -12.37 4.65
CA ALA A 120 -1.50 -12.51 4.14
C ALA A 120 -2.11 -11.12 3.92
N GLY A 121 -2.69 -10.90 2.74
CA GLY A 121 -3.44 -9.68 2.44
C GLY A 121 -4.78 -9.70 3.15
N VAL A 122 -5.10 -8.62 3.87
CA VAL A 122 -6.38 -8.43 4.57
C VAL A 122 -7.39 -7.73 3.67
N GLY A 123 -7.00 -6.63 3.03
CA GLY A 123 -7.89 -5.86 2.16
C GLY A 123 -7.21 -4.62 1.62
N MET A 124 -7.74 -4.10 0.52
CA MET A 124 -7.32 -2.84 -0.06
C MET A 124 -7.96 -1.68 0.70
N LEU A 125 -7.22 -0.59 0.90
CA LEU A 125 -7.72 0.63 1.53
C LEU A 125 -8.07 1.69 0.49
N SER A 126 -7.16 1.93 -0.45
CA SER A 126 -7.36 2.93 -1.49
C SER A 126 -6.63 2.60 -2.77
N ALA A 127 -7.19 3.06 -3.90
CA ALA A 127 -6.46 3.22 -5.15
C ALA A 127 -5.66 4.52 -5.10
N GLN A 128 -4.46 4.48 -5.67
CA GLN A 128 -3.53 5.63 -5.72
C GLN A 128 -3.18 5.96 -7.16
N PRO A 129 -4.05 6.65 -7.91
CA PRO A 129 -3.68 7.05 -9.25
C PRO A 129 -2.42 7.93 -9.21
N GLY A 130 -1.41 7.54 -9.97
CA GLY A 130 -0.25 8.38 -10.23
C GLY A 130 -0.56 9.33 -11.37
N VAL A 131 -0.02 10.54 -11.30
CA VAL A 131 -0.11 11.52 -12.38
C VAL A 131 1.29 11.92 -12.84
N LEU A 132 1.53 11.84 -14.14
CA LEU A 132 2.70 12.45 -14.76
C LEU A 132 2.58 13.96 -14.63
N THR A 133 3.46 14.56 -13.86
CA THR A 133 3.41 15.98 -13.50
C THR A 133 4.76 16.61 -13.84
N VAL A 134 4.75 17.84 -14.33
CA VAL A 134 5.95 18.59 -14.67
C VAL A 134 5.99 19.94 -13.98
N HIS A 135 7.19 20.45 -13.77
CA HIS A 135 7.42 21.83 -13.37
C HIS A 135 6.99 22.78 -14.51
N PRO A 136 6.32 23.91 -14.24
CA PRO A 136 5.83 24.83 -15.28
C PRO A 136 6.90 25.42 -16.20
N SER A 137 8.17 25.43 -15.80
CA SER A 137 9.29 25.86 -16.66
C SER A 137 9.50 24.94 -17.86
N LEU A 138 9.01 23.69 -17.82
CA LEU A 138 9.06 22.80 -18.96
C LEU A 138 7.96 23.21 -19.96
N PRO A 139 8.30 23.55 -21.23
CA PRO A 139 7.35 24.10 -22.20
C PRO A 139 6.49 23.01 -22.85
N VAL A 140 5.81 22.19 -22.02
CA VAL A 140 4.93 21.10 -22.48
C VAL A 140 3.59 21.14 -21.75
N LYS A 141 2.51 20.78 -22.44
CA LYS A 141 1.13 20.76 -21.93
C LYS A 141 0.46 19.39 -22.04
N THR A 142 1.03 18.49 -22.82
CA THR A 142 0.50 17.15 -23.10
C THR A 142 1.56 16.08 -22.95
N PRO A 143 1.18 14.80 -22.71
CA PRO A 143 2.15 13.69 -22.73
C PRO A 143 2.91 13.58 -24.05
N LYS A 144 2.26 13.83 -25.18
CA LYS A 144 2.90 13.80 -26.51
C LYS A 144 4.02 14.85 -26.63
N GLU A 145 3.76 16.09 -26.19
CA GLU A 145 4.77 17.16 -26.17
C GLU A 145 5.93 16.82 -25.23
N PHE A 146 5.64 16.25 -24.04
CA PHE A 146 6.66 15.80 -23.11
C PHE A 146 7.56 14.73 -23.74
N ILE A 147 6.97 13.71 -24.37
CA ILE A 147 7.71 12.65 -25.05
C ILE A 147 8.56 13.22 -26.20
N ALA A 148 8.01 14.11 -27.00
CA ALA A 148 8.73 14.76 -28.10
C ALA A 148 9.91 15.58 -27.58
N LEU A 149 9.71 16.38 -26.52
CA LEU A 149 10.76 17.16 -25.90
C LEU A 149 11.86 16.26 -25.31
N ALA A 150 11.49 15.21 -24.60
CA ALA A 150 12.46 14.26 -24.02
C ALA A 150 13.28 13.53 -25.09
N LYS A 151 12.68 13.21 -26.24
CA LYS A 151 13.41 12.65 -27.40
C LYS A 151 14.36 13.65 -28.05
N SER A 152 14.01 14.93 -28.08
CA SER A 152 14.88 15.98 -28.66
C SER A 152 16.03 16.40 -27.73
N ARG A 153 15.95 16.07 -26.43
CA ARG A 153 16.91 16.44 -25.39
C ARG A 153 17.28 15.22 -24.52
N PRO A 154 17.91 14.18 -25.09
CA PRO A 154 18.19 12.95 -24.36
C PRO A 154 19.13 13.22 -23.17
N GLY A 155 18.75 12.71 -21.99
CA GLY A 155 19.49 12.83 -20.73
C GLY A 155 19.41 14.21 -20.05
N GLN A 156 18.75 15.21 -20.63
CA GLN A 156 18.69 16.58 -20.09
C GLN A 156 17.49 16.85 -19.17
N ILE A 157 16.53 15.94 -19.11
CA ILE A 157 15.36 16.05 -18.22
C ILE A 157 15.61 15.14 -17.03
N ASN A 158 15.55 15.71 -15.82
CA ASN A 158 15.60 14.95 -14.58
C ASN A 158 14.16 14.67 -14.09
N TYR A 159 13.93 13.45 -13.62
CA TYR A 159 12.67 13.13 -12.96
C TYR A 159 12.89 12.63 -11.53
N SER A 160 12.01 13.05 -10.61
CA SER A 160 12.04 12.63 -9.21
C SER A 160 11.14 11.42 -8.96
N SER A 161 11.53 10.61 -7.98
CA SER A 161 10.70 9.56 -7.41
C SER A 161 10.83 9.51 -5.88
N SER A 162 9.95 8.77 -5.23
CA SER A 162 10.02 8.55 -3.77
C SER A 162 11.03 7.48 -3.35
N GLY A 163 11.96 7.13 -4.24
CA GLY A 163 13.05 6.19 -4.04
C GLY A 163 13.09 5.10 -5.09
N ASN A 164 14.23 4.42 -5.17
CA ASN A 164 14.42 3.29 -6.09
C ASN A 164 13.38 2.20 -5.81
N GLY A 165 12.72 1.72 -6.86
CA GLY A 165 11.67 0.70 -6.78
C GLY A 165 10.31 1.18 -6.27
N SER A 166 10.18 2.44 -5.90
CA SER A 166 8.88 3.01 -5.54
C SER A 166 7.90 3.03 -6.73
N ALA A 167 6.61 3.12 -6.47
CA ALA A 167 5.60 3.21 -7.52
C ALA A 167 5.86 4.38 -8.50
N PRO A 168 6.21 5.59 -8.06
CA PRO A 168 6.62 6.68 -8.96
C PRO A 168 7.81 6.34 -9.87
N HIS A 169 8.83 5.66 -9.35
CA HIS A 169 9.97 5.20 -10.15
C HIS A 169 9.52 4.24 -11.24
N LEU A 170 8.77 3.20 -10.88
CA LEU A 170 8.34 2.17 -11.83
C LEU A 170 7.32 2.70 -12.85
N GLN A 171 6.47 3.66 -12.47
CA GLN A 171 5.59 4.35 -13.40
C GLN A 171 6.39 5.10 -14.48
N MET A 172 7.42 5.85 -14.08
CA MET A 172 8.26 6.54 -15.05
C MET A 172 9.10 5.56 -15.88
N ALA A 173 9.62 4.50 -15.26
CA ALA A 173 10.38 3.49 -15.94
C ALA A 173 9.54 2.76 -17.01
N LEU A 174 8.25 2.49 -16.74
CA LEU A 174 7.33 1.96 -17.75
C LEU A 174 7.15 2.95 -18.90
N LEU A 175 6.95 4.24 -18.60
CA LEU A 175 6.82 5.27 -19.64
C LEU A 175 8.06 5.34 -20.51
N ILE A 176 9.26 5.33 -19.90
CA ILE A 176 10.55 5.30 -20.59
C ILE A 176 10.63 4.09 -21.53
N SER A 177 10.30 2.90 -21.02
CA SER A 177 10.35 1.66 -21.80
C SER A 177 9.39 1.66 -22.98
N MET A 178 8.16 2.18 -22.80
CA MET A 178 7.15 2.21 -23.86
C MET A 178 7.40 3.27 -24.93
N THR A 179 8.09 4.35 -24.57
CA THR A 179 8.27 5.52 -25.46
C THR A 179 9.68 5.68 -26.01
N GLY A 180 10.66 5.01 -25.40
CA GLY A 180 12.06 5.12 -25.77
C GLY A 180 12.69 6.48 -25.44
N ILE A 181 12.10 7.27 -24.51
CA ILE A 181 12.70 8.52 -24.04
C ILE A 181 13.90 8.24 -23.13
N ASN A 182 14.86 9.15 -23.14
CA ASN A 182 16.01 9.09 -22.24
C ASN A 182 15.98 10.29 -21.28
N ILE A 183 15.65 10.03 -20.00
CA ILE A 183 15.57 11.01 -18.91
C ILE A 183 16.24 10.45 -17.66
N THR A 184 16.80 11.32 -16.80
CA THR A 184 17.64 10.94 -15.67
C THR A 184 16.81 10.79 -14.39
N HIS A 185 16.96 9.66 -13.69
CA HIS A 185 16.31 9.40 -12.41
C HIS A 185 17.04 10.06 -11.24
N VAL A 186 16.28 10.75 -10.38
CA VAL A 186 16.75 11.32 -9.10
C VAL A 186 15.87 10.78 -7.97
N PRO A 187 16.37 9.80 -7.20
CA PRO A 187 15.59 9.20 -6.11
C PRO A 187 15.61 10.06 -4.85
N TYR A 188 14.46 10.21 -4.19
CA TYR A 188 14.30 10.87 -2.89
C TYR A 188 13.80 9.90 -1.82
N LYS A 189 13.91 10.29 -0.54
CA LYS A 189 13.47 9.45 0.60
C LYS A 189 11.98 9.67 0.93
N GLY A 190 11.09 9.37 -0.03
CA GLY A 190 9.64 9.49 0.14
C GLY A 190 8.99 10.53 -0.75
N GLY A 191 7.64 10.58 -0.73
CA GLY A 191 6.85 11.42 -1.62
C GLY A 191 6.96 12.92 -1.34
N ALA A 192 7.07 13.33 -0.07
CA ALA A 192 7.17 14.76 0.28
C ALA A 192 8.46 15.39 -0.28
N PRO A 193 9.67 14.87 -0.04
CA PRO A 193 10.89 15.44 -0.62
C PRO A 193 10.93 15.33 -2.16
N GLN A 194 10.33 14.28 -2.75
CA GLN A 194 10.14 14.17 -4.19
C GLN A 194 9.38 15.37 -4.78
N VAL A 195 8.24 15.72 -4.16
CA VAL A 195 7.39 16.84 -4.61
C VAL A 195 8.06 18.18 -4.35
N THR A 196 8.77 18.33 -3.23
CA THR A 196 9.56 19.55 -2.94
C THR A 196 10.60 19.81 -4.00
N ALA A 197 11.36 18.81 -4.42
CA ALA A 197 12.36 18.94 -5.49
C ALA A 197 11.73 19.30 -6.85
N LEU A 198 10.55 18.74 -7.16
CA LEU A 198 9.80 19.11 -8.37
C LEU A 198 9.32 20.55 -8.31
N LEU A 199 8.81 21.03 -7.16
CA LEU A 199 8.37 22.42 -6.96
C LEU A 199 9.52 23.43 -7.04
N ALA A 200 10.71 23.04 -6.58
CA ALA A 200 11.91 23.84 -6.65
C ALA A 200 12.54 23.88 -8.07
N GLY A 201 12.05 23.02 -8.99
CA GLY A 201 12.64 22.90 -10.34
C GLY A 201 13.96 22.13 -10.39
N GLU A 202 14.39 21.51 -9.27
CA GLU A 202 15.58 20.64 -9.24
C GLU A 202 15.39 19.43 -10.17
N THR A 203 14.16 18.95 -10.26
CA THR A 203 13.73 17.99 -11.27
C THR A 203 12.58 18.58 -12.10
N GLN A 204 12.48 18.19 -13.37
CA GLN A 204 11.52 18.79 -14.31
C GLN A 204 10.24 17.97 -14.43
N ALA A 205 10.30 16.69 -14.11
CA ALA A 205 9.18 15.77 -14.23
C ALA A 205 9.08 14.83 -13.01
N SER A 206 7.91 14.28 -12.78
CA SER A 206 7.68 13.24 -11.78
C SER A 206 6.38 12.49 -12.06
N PHE A 207 6.35 11.20 -11.80
CA PHE A 207 5.10 10.58 -11.40
C PHE A 207 4.91 10.84 -9.91
N ALA A 208 3.76 11.36 -9.54
CA ALA A 208 3.42 11.59 -8.13
C ALA A 208 2.01 11.05 -7.87
N THR A 209 1.73 10.62 -6.65
CA THR A 209 0.36 10.30 -6.25
C THR A 209 -0.47 11.58 -6.34
N VAL A 210 -1.66 11.51 -6.93
CA VAL A 210 -2.53 12.68 -7.12
C VAL A 210 -2.70 13.45 -5.81
N GLY A 211 -2.92 12.76 -4.69
CA GLY A 211 -3.08 13.38 -3.37
C GLY A 211 -1.90 14.26 -2.93
N THR A 212 -0.67 13.91 -3.30
CA THR A 212 0.51 14.69 -2.89
C THR A 212 0.71 15.95 -3.74
N VAL A 213 0.12 16.03 -4.93
CA VAL A 213 0.32 17.15 -5.88
C VAL A 213 -0.92 17.95 -6.21
N ILE A 214 -2.11 17.48 -5.80
CA ILE A 214 -3.40 18.08 -6.20
C ILE A 214 -3.49 19.58 -5.86
N ASN A 215 -3.05 20.01 -4.67
CA ASN A 215 -3.09 21.41 -4.27
C ASN A 215 -2.08 22.26 -5.07
N HIS A 216 -0.96 21.70 -5.46
CA HIS A 216 0.04 22.36 -6.29
C HIS A 216 -0.43 22.46 -7.75
N ILE A 217 -1.18 21.47 -8.24
CA ILE A 217 -1.82 21.50 -9.54
C ILE A 217 -2.91 22.57 -9.56
N ARG A 218 -3.81 22.60 -8.56
CA ARG A 218 -4.89 23.60 -8.45
C ARG A 218 -4.38 25.02 -8.33
N SER A 219 -3.24 25.23 -7.69
CA SER A 219 -2.58 26.54 -7.57
C SER A 219 -1.67 26.90 -8.77
N GLY A 220 -1.60 26.05 -9.79
CA GLY A 220 -0.77 26.28 -10.99
C GLY A 220 0.73 26.14 -10.78
N LYS A 221 1.18 25.71 -9.58
CA LYS A 221 2.61 25.49 -9.27
C LYS A 221 3.18 24.26 -9.96
N LEU A 222 2.33 23.29 -10.31
CA LEU A 222 2.69 22.10 -11.08
C LEU A 222 1.67 21.89 -12.20
N ARG A 223 2.11 21.27 -13.29
CA ARG A 223 1.26 20.96 -14.45
C ARG A 223 1.08 19.46 -14.58
N PRO A 224 -0.15 18.91 -14.45
CA PRO A 224 -0.45 17.52 -14.74
C PRO A 224 -0.47 17.31 -16.26
N LEU A 225 0.05 16.19 -16.74
CA LEU A 225 0.03 15.83 -18.15
C LEU A 225 -0.87 14.63 -18.44
N GLY A 226 -0.83 13.59 -17.60
CA GLY A 226 -1.63 12.38 -17.81
C GLY A 226 -1.61 11.45 -16.60
N LEU A 227 -2.71 10.71 -16.42
CA LEU A 227 -2.86 9.71 -15.36
C LEU A 227 -2.23 8.40 -15.78
N GLY A 228 -1.53 7.76 -14.83
CA GLY A 228 -0.92 6.45 -15.03
C GLY A 228 -1.89 5.27 -14.86
N SER A 229 -3.12 5.52 -14.48
CA SER A 229 -4.18 4.53 -14.32
C SER A 229 -4.97 4.34 -15.62
N THR A 230 -5.67 3.20 -15.72
CA THR A 230 -6.61 2.93 -16.82
C THR A 230 -7.95 3.67 -16.67
N LYS A 231 -8.20 4.23 -15.49
CA LYS A 231 -9.45 4.96 -15.17
C LYS A 231 -9.16 6.43 -14.93
N PRO A 232 -10.07 7.35 -15.33
CA PRO A 232 -10.01 8.75 -14.95
C PRO A 232 -10.01 8.95 -13.44
N SER A 233 -9.43 10.05 -12.96
CA SER A 233 -9.46 10.43 -11.55
C SER A 233 -10.58 11.44 -11.31
N LYS A 234 -11.41 11.21 -10.28
CA LYS A 234 -12.43 12.18 -9.84
C LYS A 234 -11.80 13.52 -9.41
N ALA A 235 -10.59 13.46 -8.84
CA ALA A 235 -9.89 14.65 -8.37
C ALA A 235 -9.28 15.49 -9.51
N LEU A 236 -9.02 14.87 -10.67
CA LEU A 236 -8.45 15.49 -11.87
C LEU A 236 -9.26 15.13 -13.12
N PRO A 237 -10.56 15.52 -13.21
CA PRO A 237 -11.47 15.06 -14.26
C PRO A 237 -11.07 15.50 -15.67
N ASN A 238 -10.27 16.56 -15.79
CA ASN A 238 -9.81 17.11 -17.07
C ASN A 238 -8.43 16.58 -17.49
N VAL A 239 -7.81 15.68 -16.70
CA VAL A 239 -6.51 15.09 -17.03
C VAL A 239 -6.75 13.73 -17.65
N PRO A 240 -6.37 13.50 -18.91
CA PRO A 240 -6.58 12.23 -19.58
C PRO A 240 -5.70 11.13 -18.96
N THR A 241 -6.04 9.88 -19.18
CA THR A 241 -5.12 8.76 -18.95
C THR A 241 -3.98 8.81 -19.98
N LEU A 242 -2.83 8.26 -19.67
CA LEU A 242 -1.72 8.16 -20.63
C LEU A 242 -2.10 7.32 -21.84
N THR A 243 -2.95 6.30 -21.67
CA THR A 243 -3.48 5.50 -22.78
C THR A 243 -4.29 6.35 -23.75
N GLU A 244 -5.19 7.20 -23.26
CA GLU A 244 -5.96 8.16 -24.08
C GLU A 244 -5.06 9.24 -24.70
N ALA A 245 -4.01 9.64 -23.99
CA ALA A 245 -3.10 10.72 -24.40
C ALA A 245 -1.94 10.27 -25.32
N GLY A 246 -1.98 9.05 -25.84
CA GLY A 246 -1.06 8.58 -26.89
C GLY A 246 0.06 7.65 -26.42
N VAL A 247 -0.11 6.98 -25.27
CA VAL A 247 0.74 5.86 -24.82
C VAL A 247 -0.14 4.62 -24.65
N PRO A 248 -0.57 3.97 -25.77
CA PRO A 248 -1.49 2.84 -25.73
C PRO A 248 -0.99 1.71 -24.85
N GLY A 249 -1.88 1.16 -24.00
CA GLY A 249 -1.55 0.05 -23.10
C GLY A 249 -0.77 0.44 -21.84
N TYR A 250 -0.57 1.73 -21.58
CA TYR A 250 -0.02 2.17 -20.30
C TYR A 250 -1.04 1.91 -19.18
N ASP A 251 -0.65 1.08 -18.20
CA ASP A 251 -1.47 0.75 -17.04
C ASP A 251 -0.59 0.53 -15.81
N MET A 252 -0.61 1.50 -14.91
CA MET A 252 -0.04 1.42 -13.56
C MET A 252 -1.02 2.03 -12.57
N SER A 253 -1.75 1.17 -11.87
CA SER A 253 -2.76 1.55 -10.87
C SER A 253 -2.33 1.13 -9.47
N PRO A 254 -1.45 1.88 -8.81
CA PRO A 254 -1.00 1.55 -7.46
C PRO A 254 -2.15 1.59 -6.45
N TRP A 255 -2.02 0.78 -5.42
CA TRP A 255 -2.96 0.70 -4.29
C TRP A 255 -2.23 0.76 -2.96
N ILE A 256 -2.99 1.03 -1.88
CA ILE A 256 -2.60 0.82 -0.49
C ILE A 256 -3.48 -0.27 0.08
N GLY A 257 -2.90 -1.20 0.83
CA GLY A 257 -3.62 -2.29 1.48
C GLY A 257 -3.07 -2.63 2.85
N VAL A 258 -3.81 -3.48 3.55
CA VAL A 258 -3.46 -4.02 4.88
C VAL A 258 -2.99 -5.45 4.74
N PHE A 259 -1.93 -5.76 5.47
CA PHE A 259 -1.32 -7.08 5.54
C PHE A 259 -1.14 -7.51 6.99
N VAL A 260 -1.10 -8.80 7.20
CA VAL A 260 -0.74 -9.45 8.46
C VAL A 260 0.35 -10.49 8.20
N PRO A 261 1.09 -10.95 9.22
CA PRO A 261 1.99 -12.10 9.08
C PRO A 261 1.24 -13.33 8.55
N ALA A 262 1.89 -14.11 7.71
CA ALA A 262 1.35 -15.40 7.27
C ALA A 262 1.04 -16.29 8.48
N GLY A 263 -0.03 -17.09 8.38
CA GLY A 263 -0.48 -17.93 9.48
C GLY A 263 -1.40 -17.22 10.49
N THR A 264 -1.67 -15.92 10.32
CA THR A 264 -2.71 -15.23 11.11
C THR A 264 -4.06 -15.94 10.92
N PRO A 265 -4.78 -16.28 12.01
CA PRO A 265 -6.04 -17.02 11.92
C PRO A 265 -7.08 -16.33 11.02
N LYS A 266 -7.71 -17.12 10.15
CA LYS A 266 -8.73 -16.60 9.21
C LYS A 266 -9.81 -15.74 9.87
N PRO A 267 -10.37 -16.10 11.05
CA PRO A 267 -11.39 -15.27 11.72
C PRO A 267 -10.89 -13.84 12.05
N ILE A 268 -9.59 -13.68 12.33
CA ILE A 268 -8.96 -12.36 12.59
C ILE A 268 -8.88 -11.58 11.28
N ILE A 269 -8.42 -12.21 10.21
CA ILE A 269 -8.32 -11.59 8.87
C ILE A 269 -9.71 -11.15 8.40
N ASP A 270 -10.71 -12.03 8.50
CA ASP A 270 -12.09 -11.75 8.08
C ASP A 270 -12.68 -10.59 8.89
N LYS A 271 -12.44 -10.55 10.20
CA LYS A 271 -12.89 -9.46 11.07
C LYS A 271 -12.26 -8.13 10.70
N LEU A 272 -10.94 -8.11 10.52
CA LEU A 272 -10.21 -6.90 10.08
C LEU A 272 -10.74 -6.42 8.71
N ASN A 273 -10.91 -7.33 7.74
CA ASN A 273 -11.45 -7.00 6.42
C ASN A 273 -12.86 -6.40 6.52
N ALA A 274 -13.75 -7.02 7.32
CA ALA A 274 -15.11 -6.53 7.50
C ALA A 274 -15.15 -5.11 8.09
N GLU A 275 -14.35 -4.83 9.12
CA GLU A 275 -14.28 -3.51 9.76
C GLU A 275 -13.62 -2.46 8.85
N ILE A 276 -12.58 -2.83 8.09
CA ILE A 276 -11.98 -1.98 7.05
C ILE A 276 -13.04 -1.59 6.02
N ASN A 277 -13.76 -2.55 5.46
CA ASN A 277 -14.78 -2.28 4.43
C ASN A 277 -15.93 -1.42 4.98
N LYS A 278 -16.34 -1.60 6.24
CA LYS A 278 -17.30 -0.71 6.89
C LYS A 278 -16.77 0.71 7.00
N ALA A 279 -15.52 0.88 7.42
CA ALA A 279 -14.88 2.19 7.54
C ALA A 279 -14.79 2.91 6.19
N LEU A 280 -14.42 2.20 5.13
CA LEU A 280 -14.21 2.76 3.80
C LEU A 280 -15.47 3.30 3.10
N VAL A 281 -16.66 2.93 3.57
CA VAL A 281 -17.93 3.43 3.03
C VAL A 281 -18.56 4.54 3.90
N LEU A 282 -17.95 4.89 5.04
CA LEU A 282 -18.41 5.99 5.89
C LEU A 282 -18.24 7.33 5.14
N PRO A 283 -19.26 8.21 5.14
CA PRO A 283 -19.20 9.48 4.41
C PRO A 283 -18.03 10.37 4.79
N ASP A 284 -17.66 10.43 6.07
CA ASP A 284 -16.53 11.21 6.58
C ASP A 284 -15.16 10.62 6.13
N VAL A 285 -15.04 9.29 6.08
CA VAL A 285 -13.86 8.60 5.56
C VAL A 285 -13.72 8.83 4.06
N VAL A 286 -14.80 8.62 3.29
CA VAL A 286 -14.82 8.85 1.84
C VAL A 286 -14.41 10.30 1.54
N LYS A 287 -15.03 11.27 2.22
CA LYS A 287 -14.70 12.69 2.06
C LYS A 287 -13.24 12.99 2.44
N SER A 288 -12.74 12.38 3.52
CA SER A 288 -11.34 12.58 3.95
C SER A 288 -10.36 12.03 2.92
N LEU A 289 -10.64 10.87 2.32
CA LEU A 289 -9.84 10.29 1.25
C LEU A 289 -9.93 11.15 -0.04
N GLU A 290 -11.11 11.59 -0.44
CA GLU A 290 -11.31 12.45 -1.61
C GLU A 290 -10.58 13.80 -1.46
N ASN A 291 -10.53 14.39 -0.25
CA ASN A 291 -9.75 15.59 0.02
C ASN A 291 -8.24 15.38 -0.20
N GLN A 292 -7.77 14.14 -0.09
CA GLN A 292 -6.40 13.73 -0.40
C GLN A 292 -6.25 13.22 -1.84
N ALA A 293 -7.31 13.35 -2.65
CA ALA A 293 -7.40 12.81 -4.01
C ALA A 293 -7.10 11.30 -4.08
N LEU A 294 -7.61 10.56 -3.11
CA LEU A 294 -7.53 9.12 -2.99
C LEU A 294 -8.94 8.54 -3.08
N ASP A 295 -9.09 7.45 -3.81
CA ASP A 295 -10.36 6.76 -3.91
C ASP A 295 -10.38 5.59 -2.92
N ALA A 296 -11.43 5.50 -2.08
CA ALA A 296 -11.66 4.32 -1.26
C ALA A 296 -11.81 3.08 -2.15
N ALA A 297 -11.18 1.98 -1.77
CA ALA A 297 -11.16 0.76 -2.57
C ALA A 297 -11.51 -0.47 -1.72
N PRO A 298 -12.75 -0.59 -1.23
CA PRO A 298 -13.17 -1.78 -0.47
C PRO A 298 -13.00 -3.04 -1.32
N SER A 299 -12.54 -4.11 -0.69
CA SER A 299 -12.32 -5.40 -1.35
C SER A 299 -12.53 -6.56 -0.41
N THR A 300 -12.91 -7.72 -0.92
CA THR A 300 -12.83 -8.96 -0.14
C THR A 300 -11.35 -9.38 0.04
N VAL A 301 -11.09 -10.25 1.01
CA VAL A 301 -9.77 -10.86 1.21
C VAL A 301 -9.28 -11.54 -0.06
N ASP A 302 -10.15 -12.32 -0.72
CA ASP A 302 -9.80 -13.06 -1.94
C ASP A 302 -9.52 -12.13 -3.13
N GLN A 303 -10.31 -11.06 -3.30
CA GLN A 303 -10.06 -10.05 -4.33
C GLN A 303 -8.69 -9.39 -4.14
N PHE A 304 -8.36 -9.02 -2.90
CA PHE A 304 -7.08 -8.40 -2.62
C PHE A 304 -5.90 -9.36 -2.84
N ASN A 305 -5.99 -10.60 -2.34
CA ASN A 305 -4.93 -11.59 -2.55
C ASN A 305 -4.79 -12.02 -4.02
N THR A 306 -5.86 -11.97 -4.81
CA THR A 306 -5.78 -12.15 -6.26
C THR A 306 -5.05 -10.98 -6.91
N ALA A 307 -5.39 -9.74 -6.55
CA ALA A 307 -4.69 -8.54 -7.04
C ALA A 307 -3.20 -8.56 -6.71
N LEU A 308 -2.83 -8.98 -5.49
CA LEU A 308 -1.43 -9.15 -5.07
C LEU A 308 -0.65 -10.08 -6.02
N LYS A 309 -1.21 -11.24 -6.36
CA LYS A 309 -0.57 -12.20 -7.26
C LYS A 309 -0.43 -11.65 -8.68
N VAL A 310 -1.49 -11.02 -9.19
CA VAL A 310 -1.48 -10.39 -10.51
C VAL A 310 -0.42 -9.29 -10.59
N ASP A 311 -0.38 -8.41 -9.57
CA ASP A 311 0.59 -7.34 -9.53
C ASP A 311 2.02 -7.86 -9.31
N TYR A 312 2.20 -8.91 -8.53
CA TYR A 312 3.50 -9.55 -8.36
C TYR A 312 4.09 -9.96 -9.72
N GLU A 313 3.32 -10.66 -10.55
CA GLU A 313 3.74 -11.05 -11.89
C GLU A 313 3.95 -9.84 -12.83
N LYS A 314 3.03 -8.87 -12.76
CA LYS A 314 3.10 -7.63 -13.56
C LYS A 314 4.37 -6.83 -13.23
N TYR A 315 4.65 -6.62 -11.95
CA TYR A 315 5.84 -5.88 -11.50
C TYR A 315 7.14 -6.65 -11.84
N GLY A 316 7.13 -7.98 -11.76
CA GLY A 316 8.27 -8.79 -12.19
C GLY A 316 8.60 -8.62 -13.67
N LYS A 317 7.58 -8.65 -14.54
CA LYS A 317 7.74 -8.38 -15.97
C LYS A 317 8.21 -6.95 -16.23
N LEU A 318 7.62 -5.98 -15.53
CA LEU A 318 7.94 -4.56 -15.67
C LEU A 318 9.39 -4.26 -15.26
N ILE A 319 9.84 -4.78 -14.12
CA ILE A 319 11.21 -4.57 -13.64
C ILE A 319 12.24 -5.17 -14.61
N LYS A 320 11.96 -6.36 -15.18
CA LYS A 320 12.80 -6.94 -16.23
C LYS A 320 12.82 -6.08 -17.49
N LEU A 321 11.64 -5.60 -17.94
CA LEU A 321 11.50 -4.79 -19.15
C LEU A 321 12.18 -3.44 -19.01
N THR A 322 12.07 -2.79 -17.87
CA THR A 322 12.58 -1.44 -17.62
C THR A 322 14.04 -1.42 -17.16
N GLY A 323 14.60 -2.57 -16.79
CA GLY A 323 15.94 -2.66 -16.21
C GLY A 323 16.10 -1.95 -14.87
N ALA A 324 14.98 -1.63 -14.18
CA ALA A 324 15.02 -0.96 -12.89
C ALA A 324 15.83 -1.79 -11.87
N LYS A 325 16.77 -1.13 -11.19
CA LYS A 325 17.68 -1.75 -10.20
C LYS A 325 17.71 -0.91 -8.94
N ILE A 326 18.04 -1.54 -7.82
CA ILE A 326 18.50 -0.84 -6.62
C ILE A 326 19.98 -0.52 -6.81
N GLU A 327 20.36 0.71 -6.50
CA GLU A 327 21.76 1.13 -6.38
C GLU A 327 22.39 0.57 -5.12
#